data_a8367ce0fa34cb3b72a9c7199be8f482
#
_entry.id   a8367ce0fa34cb3b72a9c7199be8f482
#
_cell.length_a   1.000
_cell.length_b   1.000
_cell.length_c   1.000
_cell.angle_alpha   90.00
_cell.angle_beta   90.00
_cell.angle_gamma   90.00
#
_symmetry.space_group_name_H-M   'P 1'
#
loop_
_entity.id
_entity.type
_entity.pdbx_description
1 polymer ?
#
loop_
_entity_poly.entity_id
_entity_poly.type
_entity_poly.pdbx_seq_one_letter_code
_entity_poly.pdbx_strand_id
1 'polypeptide(L)'
;MSEALIEAAKQSIISYNEKDWAKAAAVHTDDFVYEEVATNRRAEGITGVLEIWKGWAAGFPDSKATFHDAQASGDTVILEKTWTGTHTGPLATPDGVVEATGKSFSMRAISVIVVRDGKVALSRQYFDLNTMLSQLGLS
;
A
#
# COMPACT_ATOMS: atom_id res chain seq x y z
N MET A 1 -1.00 23.10 7.01
CA MET A 1 -1.85 23.32 5.84
C MET A 1 -2.13 22.01 5.14
N SER A 2 -3.25 21.93 4.47
CA SER A 2 -3.69 20.67 3.85
C SER A 2 -2.73 20.19 2.76
N GLU A 3 -2.11 21.08 2.01
CA GLU A 3 -1.14 20.68 0.96
C GLU A 3 0.07 19.97 1.53
N ALA A 4 0.63 20.46 2.62
CA ALA A 4 1.76 19.82 3.28
C ALA A 4 1.38 18.46 3.85
N LEU A 5 0.16 18.36 4.40
CA LEU A 5 -0.38 17.14 4.95
C LEU A 5 -0.57 16.08 3.86
N ILE A 6 -1.16 16.49 2.74
CA ILE A 6 -1.38 15.62 1.58
C ILE A 6 -0.05 15.12 1.03
N GLU A 7 0.94 16.01 0.91
CA GLU A 7 2.27 15.63 0.41
C GLU A 7 2.92 14.61 1.35
N ALA A 8 2.85 14.81 2.66
CA ALA A 8 3.40 13.86 3.62
C ALA A 8 2.74 12.49 3.48
N ALA A 9 1.41 12.46 3.31
CA ALA A 9 0.68 11.22 3.14
C ALA A 9 1.08 10.50 1.85
N LYS A 10 1.25 11.25 0.76
CA LYS A 10 1.67 10.69 -0.53
C LYS A 10 3.04 10.03 -0.46
N GLN A 11 3.94 10.53 0.37
CA GLN A 11 5.27 9.96 0.49
C GLN A 11 5.25 8.50 0.94
N SER A 12 4.25 8.09 1.71
CA SER A 12 4.07 6.69 2.07
C SER A 12 3.96 5.83 0.81
N ILE A 13 3.09 6.23 -0.11
CA ILE A 13 2.83 5.48 -1.35
C ILE A 13 4.00 5.61 -2.32
N ILE A 14 4.57 6.81 -2.43
CA ILE A 14 5.71 7.06 -3.32
C ILE A 14 6.91 6.21 -2.94
N SER A 15 7.19 6.08 -1.63
CA SER A 15 8.29 5.24 -1.15
C SER A 15 8.09 3.78 -1.57
N TYR A 16 6.85 3.28 -1.52
CA TYR A 16 6.54 1.94 -2.02
C TYR A 16 6.73 1.86 -3.55
N ASN A 17 6.22 2.85 -4.29
CA ASN A 17 6.36 2.87 -5.74
C ASN A 17 7.83 2.75 -6.15
N GLU A 18 8.71 3.40 -5.42
CA GLU A 18 10.16 3.39 -5.67
C GLU A 18 10.85 2.14 -5.12
N LYS A 19 10.13 1.35 -4.31
CA LYS A 19 10.69 0.22 -3.56
C LYS A 19 11.90 0.66 -2.73
N ASP A 20 11.84 1.89 -2.24
CA ASP A 20 12.89 2.50 -1.41
C ASP A 20 12.50 2.31 0.06
N TRP A 21 12.96 1.20 0.62
CA TRP A 21 12.56 0.81 1.97
C TRP A 21 13.17 1.70 3.06
N ALA A 22 14.34 2.27 2.80
CA ALA A 22 14.95 3.25 3.71
C ALA A 22 14.10 4.52 3.76
N LYS A 23 13.65 5.01 2.61
CA LYS A 23 12.74 6.16 2.55
C LYS A 23 11.41 5.84 3.22
N ALA A 24 10.88 4.64 2.99
CA ALA A 24 9.65 4.20 3.65
C ALA A 24 9.79 4.26 5.17
N ALA A 25 10.91 3.78 5.72
CA ALA A 25 11.16 3.87 7.15
C ALA A 25 11.23 5.33 7.63
N ALA A 26 11.79 6.21 6.82
CA ALA A 26 11.97 7.62 7.20
C ALA A 26 10.69 8.43 7.19
N VAL A 27 9.72 8.11 6.33
CA VAL A 27 8.49 8.89 6.19
C VAL A 27 7.34 8.40 7.08
N HIS A 28 7.54 7.32 7.80
CA HIS A 28 6.57 6.78 8.76
C HIS A 28 7.07 6.92 10.18
N THR A 29 6.13 6.96 11.14
CA THR A 29 6.52 6.90 12.55
C THR A 29 7.00 5.49 12.90
N ASP A 30 7.81 5.37 13.96
CA ASP A 30 8.31 4.05 14.39
C ASP A 30 7.16 3.12 14.78
N ASP A 31 6.11 3.68 15.36
CA ASP A 31 4.92 2.94 15.81
C ASP A 31 3.80 2.91 14.74
N PHE A 32 4.15 3.15 13.49
CA PHE A 32 3.20 3.18 12.37
C PHE A 32 2.30 1.94 12.37
N VAL A 33 1.00 2.18 12.21
CA VAL A 33 0.00 1.11 12.11
C VAL A 33 -0.52 1.04 10.68
N TYR A 34 -0.46 -0.14 10.11
CA TYR A 34 -0.99 -0.40 8.77
C TYR A 34 -2.12 -1.43 8.86
N GLU A 35 -3.26 -1.09 8.28
CA GLU A 35 -4.39 -1.99 8.15
C GLU A 35 -4.70 -2.22 6.68
N GLU A 36 -4.70 -3.47 6.27
CA GLU A 36 -5.05 -3.89 4.91
C GLU A 36 -6.41 -4.57 5.01
N VAL A 37 -7.45 -3.77 4.78
CA VAL A 37 -8.83 -4.20 5.07
C VAL A 37 -9.27 -5.38 4.20
N ALA A 38 -8.90 -5.35 2.91
CA ALA A 38 -9.29 -6.41 1.98
C ALA A 38 -8.76 -7.79 2.37
N THR A 39 -7.59 -7.86 2.99
CA THR A 39 -6.96 -9.13 3.39
C THR A 39 -7.09 -9.38 4.88
N ASN A 40 -7.70 -8.45 5.61
CA ASN A 40 -7.86 -8.50 7.06
C ASN A 40 -6.52 -8.64 7.79
N ARG A 41 -5.48 -7.94 7.29
CA ARG A 41 -4.16 -7.91 7.93
C ARG A 41 -3.95 -6.58 8.64
N ARG A 42 -3.25 -6.62 9.75
CA ARG A 42 -2.87 -5.44 10.51
C ARG A 42 -1.47 -5.65 11.10
N ALA A 43 -0.64 -4.63 10.99
CA ALA A 43 0.70 -4.66 11.58
C ALA A 43 0.98 -3.35 12.31
N GLU A 44 1.65 -3.43 13.43
CA GLU A 44 2.12 -2.28 14.20
C GLU A 44 3.64 -2.24 14.14
N GLY A 45 4.19 -1.04 13.97
CA GLY A 45 5.63 -0.85 13.83
C GLY A 45 6.07 -0.97 12.38
N ILE A 46 6.99 -0.06 12.00
CA ILE A 46 7.42 0.04 10.62
C ILE A 46 8.08 -1.25 10.10
N THR A 47 8.81 -1.95 10.97
CA THR A 47 9.50 -3.18 10.56
C THR A 47 8.52 -4.25 10.07
N GLY A 48 7.45 -4.50 10.83
CA GLY A 48 6.44 -5.48 10.46
C GLY A 48 5.66 -5.08 9.22
N VAL A 49 5.38 -3.79 9.08
CA VAL A 49 4.67 -3.28 7.91
C VAL A 49 5.51 -3.44 6.64
N LEU A 50 6.81 -3.15 6.72
CA LEU A 50 7.70 -3.32 5.56
C LEU A 50 7.75 -4.76 5.09
N GLU A 51 7.63 -5.75 6.00
CA GLU A 51 7.59 -7.15 5.61
C GLU A 51 6.36 -7.45 4.75
N ILE A 52 5.20 -6.89 5.10
CA ILE A 52 3.98 -7.05 4.28
C ILE A 52 4.19 -6.42 2.90
N TRP A 53 4.73 -5.20 2.87
CA TRP A 53 4.93 -4.48 1.60
C TRP A 53 5.96 -5.15 0.71
N LYS A 54 7.04 -5.68 1.29
CA LYS A 54 8.04 -6.43 0.54
C LYS A 54 7.45 -7.72 -0.05
N GLY A 55 6.50 -8.33 0.67
CA GLY A 55 5.79 -9.50 0.17
C GLY A 55 4.98 -9.17 -1.10
N TRP A 56 4.26 -8.05 -1.10
CA TRP A 56 3.56 -7.59 -2.29
C TRP A 56 4.54 -7.29 -3.42
N ALA A 57 5.65 -6.62 -3.12
CA ALA A 57 6.67 -6.28 -4.12
C ALA A 57 7.36 -7.52 -4.69
N ALA A 58 7.50 -8.58 -3.90
CA ALA A 58 8.07 -9.83 -4.39
C ALA A 58 7.17 -10.50 -5.43
N GLY A 59 5.84 -10.49 -5.19
CA GLY A 59 4.88 -11.05 -6.15
C GLY A 59 4.66 -10.14 -7.35
N PHE A 60 4.70 -8.84 -7.13
CA PHE A 60 4.44 -7.81 -8.14
C PHE A 60 5.56 -6.77 -8.14
N PRO A 61 6.75 -7.11 -8.70
CA PRO A 61 7.91 -6.19 -8.63
C PRO A 61 7.68 -4.84 -9.28
N ASP A 62 6.79 -4.75 -10.26
CA ASP A 62 6.44 -3.52 -10.96
C ASP A 62 5.22 -2.82 -10.36
N SER A 63 4.71 -3.29 -9.22
CA SER A 63 3.50 -2.70 -8.64
C SER A 63 3.72 -1.25 -8.26
N LYS A 64 2.74 -0.43 -8.63
CA LYS A 64 2.77 1.01 -8.30
C LYS A 64 1.35 1.56 -8.25
N ALA A 65 1.21 2.66 -7.53
CA ALA A 65 -0.04 3.40 -7.45
C ALA A 65 0.08 4.71 -8.21
N THR A 66 -1.02 5.07 -8.90
CA THR A 66 -1.17 6.36 -9.56
C THR A 66 -2.28 7.11 -8.84
N PHE A 67 -2.00 8.33 -8.40
CA PHE A 67 -2.97 9.13 -7.65
C PHE A 67 -4.01 9.76 -8.57
N HIS A 68 -5.25 9.77 -8.12
CA HIS A 68 -6.36 10.43 -8.83
C HIS A 68 -6.87 11.64 -8.07
N ASP A 69 -6.99 11.53 -6.73
CA ASP A 69 -7.51 12.60 -5.91
C ASP A 69 -6.97 12.50 -4.50
N ALA A 70 -6.94 13.62 -3.81
CA ALA A 70 -6.46 13.70 -2.44
C ALA A 70 -7.30 14.74 -1.70
N GLN A 71 -7.77 14.37 -0.50
CA GLN A 71 -8.53 15.26 0.35
C GLN A 71 -7.99 15.17 1.76
N ALA A 72 -8.06 16.26 2.51
CA ALA A 72 -7.57 16.31 3.88
C ALA A 72 -8.63 16.93 4.80
N SER A 73 -8.73 16.38 6.00
CA SER A 73 -9.56 16.91 7.06
C SER A 73 -8.86 16.66 8.39
N GLY A 74 -8.54 17.74 9.11
CA GLY A 74 -7.74 17.62 10.33
C GLY A 74 -6.38 17.05 10.02
N ASP A 75 -6.02 15.95 10.66
CA ASP A 75 -4.76 15.25 10.43
C ASP A 75 -4.90 14.06 9.48
N THR A 76 -6.08 13.89 8.88
CA THR A 76 -6.41 12.72 8.06
C THR A 76 -6.43 13.10 6.59
N VAL A 77 -5.80 12.27 5.77
CA VAL A 77 -5.75 12.43 4.32
C VAL A 77 -6.38 11.20 3.68
N ILE A 78 -7.24 11.43 2.69
CA ILE A 78 -7.82 10.36 1.88
C ILE A 78 -7.19 10.45 0.50
N LEU A 79 -6.59 9.35 0.05
CA LEU A 79 -5.97 9.27 -1.26
C LEU A 79 -6.73 8.24 -2.12
N GLU A 80 -7.26 8.71 -3.26
CA GLU A 80 -7.79 7.80 -4.27
C GLU A 80 -6.70 7.51 -5.29
N LYS A 81 -6.56 6.25 -5.64
CA LYS A 81 -5.49 5.83 -6.53
C LYS A 81 -5.86 4.56 -7.30
N THR A 82 -5.07 4.24 -8.29
CA THR A 82 -5.14 2.96 -8.98
C THR A 82 -3.83 2.22 -8.74
N TRP A 83 -3.95 0.99 -8.25
CA TRP A 83 -2.82 0.07 -8.17
C TRP A 83 -2.74 -0.75 -9.44
N THR A 84 -1.54 -0.88 -10.00
CA THR A 84 -1.26 -1.75 -11.14
C THR A 84 -0.06 -2.62 -10.81
N GLY A 85 0.00 -3.80 -11.41
CA GLY A 85 1.15 -4.69 -11.25
C GLY A 85 1.01 -5.92 -12.12
N THR A 86 2.14 -6.61 -12.30
CA THR A 86 2.22 -7.86 -13.05
C THR A 86 2.74 -8.95 -12.12
N HIS A 87 2.03 -10.07 -12.07
CA HIS A 87 2.35 -11.18 -11.18
C HIS A 87 3.48 -12.01 -11.78
N THR A 88 4.72 -11.56 -11.57
CA THR A 88 5.91 -12.19 -12.13
C THR A 88 6.79 -12.89 -11.09
N GLY A 89 6.46 -12.72 -9.80
CA GLY A 89 7.16 -13.41 -8.72
C GLY A 89 6.22 -14.21 -7.85
N PRO A 90 6.74 -15.07 -6.97
CA PRO A 90 5.90 -15.82 -6.05
C PRO A 90 5.27 -14.88 -5.01
N LEU A 91 4.01 -15.11 -4.69
CA LEU A 91 3.28 -14.33 -3.69
C LEU A 91 3.02 -15.21 -2.48
N ALA A 92 3.60 -14.85 -1.34
CA ALA A 92 3.37 -15.56 -0.09
C ALA A 92 2.00 -15.16 0.49
N THR A 93 1.19 -16.15 0.83
CA THR A 93 -0.11 -15.95 1.47
C THR A 93 -0.21 -16.85 2.70
N PRO A 94 -1.17 -16.61 3.61
CA PRO A 94 -1.38 -17.51 4.75
C PRO A 94 -1.65 -18.96 4.33
N ASP A 95 -2.20 -19.17 3.13
CA ASP A 95 -2.52 -20.51 2.61
C ASP A 95 -1.38 -21.13 1.80
N GLY A 96 -0.23 -20.47 1.74
CA GLY A 96 0.94 -20.94 1.00
C GLY A 96 1.38 -19.96 -0.06
N VAL A 97 2.30 -20.41 -0.91
CA VAL A 97 2.86 -19.57 -1.97
C VAL A 97 2.03 -19.73 -3.24
N VAL A 98 1.62 -18.60 -3.83
CA VAL A 98 0.97 -18.56 -5.14
C VAL A 98 2.04 -18.31 -6.19
N GLU A 99 2.24 -19.25 -7.08
CA GLU A 99 3.22 -19.11 -8.15
C GLU A 99 2.81 -18.02 -9.13
N ALA A 100 3.79 -17.41 -9.78
CA ALA A 100 3.56 -16.31 -10.72
C ALA A 100 2.63 -16.74 -11.85
N THR A 101 1.56 -15.95 -12.06
CA THR A 101 0.60 -16.21 -13.15
C THR A 101 1.01 -15.53 -14.46
N GLY A 102 1.89 -14.54 -14.39
CA GLY A 102 2.25 -13.71 -15.54
C GLY A 102 1.19 -12.71 -15.93
N LYS A 103 0.08 -12.67 -15.20
CA LYS A 103 -1.06 -11.79 -15.51
C LYS A 103 -0.94 -10.47 -14.75
N SER A 104 -1.59 -9.44 -15.29
CA SER A 104 -1.57 -8.10 -14.71
C SER A 104 -2.90 -7.76 -14.05
N PHE A 105 -2.85 -6.86 -13.07
CA PHE A 105 -4.06 -6.31 -12.48
C PHE A 105 -4.03 -4.78 -12.53
N SER A 106 -5.22 -4.20 -12.48
CA SER A 106 -5.44 -2.77 -12.32
C SER A 106 -6.70 -2.60 -11.49
N MET A 107 -6.58 -1.94 -10.34
CA MET A 107 -7.74 -1.77 -9.46
C MET A 107 -7.71 -0.44 -8.75
N ARG A 108 -8.89 0.12 -8.50
CA ARG A 108 -9.04 1.34 -7.70
C ARG A 108 -8.88 0.99 -6.23
N ALA A 109 -8.28 1.92 -5.51
CA ALA A 109 -8.05 1.76 -4.08
C ALA A 109 -8.13 3.10 -3.36
N ILE A 110 -8.40 3.04 -2.07
CA ILE A 110 -8.43 4.22 -1.20
C ILE A 110 -7.56 3.94 0.01
N SER A 111 -6.72 4.92 0.36
CA SER A 111 -6.01 4.91 1.63
C SER A 111 -6.54 6.03 2.51
N VAL A 112 -6.82 5.70 3.77
CA VAL A 112 -7.13 6.69 4.82
C VAL A 112 -5.88 6.77 5.68
N ILE A 113 -5.23 7.94 5.68
CA ILE A 113 -3.90 8.12 6.26
C ILE A 113 -3.94 9.21 7.32
N VAL A 114 -3.39 8.91 8.51
CA VAL A 114 -3.22 9.89 9.58
C VAL A 114 -1.76 10.32 9.61
N VAL A 115 -1.53 11.63 9.57
CA VAL A 115 -0.20 12.23 9.59
C VAL A 115 0.02 12.87 10.96
N ARG A 116 1.18 12.59 11.56
CA ARG A 116 1.56 13.15 12.86
C ARG A 116 3.00 13.66 12.75
N ASP A 117 3.18 14.97 13.03
CA ASP A 117 4.49 15.62 12.98
C ASP A 117 5.21 15.40 11.64
N GLY A 118 4.47 15.49 10.53
CA GLY A 118 5.02 15.36 9.19
C GLY A 118 5.29 13.94 8.74
N LYS A 119 4.96 12.94 9.55
CA LYS A 119 5.15 11.52 9.22
C LYS A 119 3.83 10.77 9.27
N VAL A 120 3.74 9.71 8.49
CA VAL A 120 2.55 8.87 8.46
C VAL A 120 2.53 7.97 9.70
N ALA A 121 1.47 8.08 10.50
CA ALA A 121 1.32 7.32 11.74
C ALA A 121 0.34 6.17 11.62
N LEU A 122 -0.60 6.26 10.68
CA LEU A 122 -1.58 5.20 10.43
C LEU A 122 -2.00 5.23 8.97
N SER A 123 -2.20 4.06 8.39
CA SER A 123 -2.77 3.92 7.05
C SER A 123 -3.74 2.75 7.04
N ARG A 124 -4.96 3.00 6.56
CA ARG A 124 -5.91 1.94 6.25
C ARG A 124 -6.10 1.89 4.75
N GLN A 125 -5.84 0.76 4.15
CA GLN A 125 -5.97 0.58 2.72
C GLN A 125 -7.18 -0.28 2.39
N TYR A 126 -8.00 0.23 1.47
CA TYR A 126 -9.20 -0.44 0.98
C TYR A 126 -9.05 -0.72 -0.51
N PHE A 127 -9.25 -1.95 -0.90
CA PHE A 127 -9.31 -2.34 -2.31
C PHE A 127 -10.17 -3.58 -2.45
N ASP A 128 -10.61 -3.86 -3.65
CA ASP A 128 -11.43 -5.04 -3.92
C ASP A 128 -10.52 -6.23 -4.28
N LEU A 129 -10.25 -7.06 -3.28
CA LEU A 129 -9.39 -8.23 -3.46
C LEU A 129 -9.96 -9.17 -4.54
N ASN A 130 -11.28 -9.29 -4.60
CA ASN A 130 -11.90 -10.17 -5.60
C ASN A 130 -11.63 -9.70 -7.03
N THR A 131 -11.65 -8.38 -7.26
CA THR A 131 -11.28 -7.81 -8.56
C THR A 131 -9.85 -8.20 -8.93
N MET A 132 -8.92 -8.04 -7.99
CA MET A 132 -7.52 -8.41 -8.23
C MET A 132 -7.38 -9.90 -8.56
N LEU A 133 -7.96 -10.75 -7.72
CA LEU A 133 -7.87 -12.21 -7.92
C LEU A 133 -8.48 -12.64 -9.24
N SER A 134 -9.61 -12.04 -9.62
CA SER A 134 -10.28 -12.35 -10.88
C SER A 134 -9.40 -11.98 -12.07
N GLN A 135 -8.76 -10.82 -12.03
CA GLN A 135 -7.86 -10.38 -13.10
C GLN A 135 -6.62 -11.28 -13.22
N LEU A 136 -6.17 -11.84 -12.11
CA LEU A 136 -5.02 -12.75 -12.10
C LEU A 136 -5.41 -14.20 -12.41
N GLY A 137 -6.69 -14.48 -12.58
CA GLY A 137 -7.17 -15.82 -12.84
C GLY A 137 -7.12 -16.73 -11.62
N LEU A 138 -7.19 -16.16 -10.41
CA LEU A 138 -7.06 -16.89 -9.15
C LEU A 138 -8.39 -17.05 -8.40
N SER A 139 -9.47 -16.49 -8.91
CA SER A 139 -10.78 -16.59 -8.26
C SER A 139 -11.66 -17.65 -8.91
#